data_2d1af1d825baf168dfb72b387f19a3b0
#
_entry.id   2d1af1d825baf168dfb72b387f19a3b0
#
_cell.length_a   1.000
_cell.length_b   1.000
_cell.length_c   1.000
_cell.angle_alpha   90.00
_cell.angle_beta   90.00
_cell.angle_gamma   90.00
#
_symmetry.space_group_name_H-M   'P 1'
#
loop_
_entity.id
_entity.type
_entity.pdbx_description
1 polymer ?
#
loop_
_entity_poly.entity_id
_entity_poly.type
_entity_poly.pdbx_seq_one_letter_code
_entity_poly.pdbx_strand_id
1 'polypeptide(L)'
;MIFVKNLKSVSDQEWSTTEKYPGVRWKFLIDADFMGSSGLSLGFAEIAPGGNLTLHYHSPAEIYVVTGGNGILNKSGELEEIKKGDVVYIAGNVEHALKNTGKEILEFYWIFPTDRFSEVEYISTS
;
A
#
# COMPACT_ATOMS: atom_id res chain seq x y z
N MET A 1 -13.86 -21.60 -0.19
CA MET A 1 -14.01 -20.67 -1.33
C MET A 1 -12.64 -20.25 -1.79
N ILE A 2 -12.39 -20.21 -3.09
CA ILE A 2 -11.10 -19.81 -3.65
C ILE A 2 -11.35 -18.77 -4.75
N PHE A 3 -10.67 -17.63 -4.67
CA PHE A 3 -10.65 -16.64 -5.74
C PHE A 3 -9.27 -16.57 -6.38
N VAL A 4 -9.23 -16.38 -7.69
CA VAL A 4 -8.01 -16.09 -8.42
C VAL A 4 -8.19 -14.73 -9.10
N LYS A 5 -7.30 -13.79 -8.79
CA LYS A 5 -7.27 -12.46 -9.40
C LYS A 5 -5.94 -12.22 -10.07
N ASN A 6 -5.99 -11.60 -11.23
CA ASN A 6 -4.81 -11.16 -11.95
C ASN A 6 -4.84 -9.63 -12.02
N LEU A 7 -3.70 -8.99 -11.76
CA LEU A 7 -3.62 -7.52 -11.80
C LEU A 7 -4.14 -6.95 -13.12
N LYS A 8 -3.87 -7.63 -14.24
CA LYS A 8 -4.36 -7.22 -15.55
C LYS A 8 -5.87 -7.32 -15.69
N SER A 9 -6.52 -8.27 -15.01
CA SER A 9 -7.96 -8.44 -15.08
C SER A 9 -8.72 -7.35 -14.33
N VAL A 10 -8.05 -6.59 -13.49
CA VAL A 10 -8.62 -5.43 -12.80
C VAL A 10 -8.08 -4.12 -13.36
N SER A 11 -7.43 -4.17 -14.52
CA SER A 11 -6.86 -2.99 -15.17
C SER A 11 -7.90 -1.96 -15.59
N ASP A 12 -9.14 -2.41 -15.82
CA ASP A 12 -10.26 -1.54 -16.20
C ASP A 12 -10.87 -0.81 -15.00
N GLN A 13 -10.49 -1.17 -13.78
CA GLN A 13 -10.93 -0.45 -12.60
C GLN A 13 -10.33 0.95 -12.59
N GLU A 14 -11.15 1.88 -12.13
CA GLU A 14 -10.67 3.22 -11.87
C GLU A 14 -9.64 3.18 -10.73
N TRP A 15 -8.50 3.83 -10.94
CA TRP A 15 -7.51 3.99 -9.88
C TRP A 15 -8.07 4.86 -8.77
N SER A 16 -7.88 4.44 -7.52
CA SER A 16 -8.18 5.26 -6.36
C SER A 16 -7.03 6.21 -6.09
N THR A 17 -7.33 7.47 -5.77
CA THR A 17 -6.35 8.50 -5.42
C THR A 17 -6.89 9.35 -4.28
N THR A 18 -6.01 10.12 -3.65
CA THR A 18 -6.38 11.14 -2.67
C THR A 18 -5.37 12.29 -2.72
N GLU A 19 -5.83 13.51 -2.51
CA GLU A 19 -4.94 14.69 -2.44
C GLU A 19 -3.96 14.60 -1.26
N LYS A 20 -4.31 13.82 -0.24
CA LYS A 20 -3.51 13.62 0.96
C LYS A 20 -2.17 12.94 0.67
N TYR A 21 -2.12 12.10 -0.36
CA TYR A 21 -0.93 11.34 -0.74
C TYR A 21 -0.60 11.60 -2.21
N PRO A 22 0.12 12.69 -2.49
CA PRO A 22 0.40 13.09 -3.87
C PRO A 22 1.25 12.05 -4.60
N GLY A 23 0.84 11.72 -5.83
CA GLY A 23 1.53 10.75 -6.68
C GLY A 23 1.25 9.30 -6.33
N VAL A 24 0.37 9.02 -5.35
CA VAL A 24 0.00 7.66 -4.95
C VAL A 24 -1.35 7.30 -5.55
N ARG A 25 -1.45 6.09 -6.13
CA ARG A 25 -2.70 5.53 -6.61
C ARG A 25 -2.75 4.04 -6.34
N TRP A 26 -3.95 3.48 -6.22
CA TRP A 26 -4.09 2.06 -5.86
C TRP A 26 -5.33 1.42 -6.45
N LYS A 27 -5.32 0.09 -6.47
CA LYS A 27 -6.44 -0.78 -6.86
C LYS A 27 -6.67 -1.84 -5.80
N PHE A 28 -7.93 -2.22 -5.62
CA PHE A 28 -8.30 -3.30 -4.72
C PHE A 28 -8.32 -4.62 -5.49
N LEU A 29 -7.73 -5.66 -4.91
CA LEU A 29 -7.68 -7.00 -5.51
C LEU A 29 -8.49 -8.01 -4.69
N ILE A 30 -8.27 -8.08 -3.37
CA ILE A 30 -9.02 -8.92 -2.44
C ILE A 30 -9.59 -7.98 -1.37
N ASP A 31 -10.91 -7.85 -1.34
CA ASP A 31 -11.56 -6.90 -0.45
C ASP A 31 -13.05 -7.23 -0.34
N ALA A 32 -13.57 -7.28 0.88
CA ALA A 32 -14.97 -7.67 1.13
C ALA A 32 -15.98 -6.70 0.53
N ASP A 33 -15.58 -5.46 0.20
CA ASP A 33 -16.46 -4.51 -0.48
C ASP A 33 -16.73 -4.91 -1.93
N PHE A 34 -15.88 -5.75 -2.51
CA PHE A 34 -15.94 -6.12 -3.94
C PHE A 34 -16.16 -7.61 -4.18
N MET A 35 -16.03 -8.45 -3.14
CA MET A 35 -16.22 -9.89 -3.24
C MET A 35 -16.54 -10.48 -1.87
N GLY A 36 -16.87 -11.76 -1.81
CA GLY A 36 -17.20 -12.44 -0.56
C GLY A 36 -16.00 -12.94 0.23
N SER A 37 -14.95 -12.13 0.32
CA SER A 37 -13.75 -12.47 1.10
C SER A 37 -13.83 -11.95 2.53
N SER A 38 -13.04 -12.53 3.43
CA SER A 38 -12.96 -12.09 4.82
C SER A 38 -11.59 -12.42 5.41
N GLY A 39 -11.20 -11.71 6.46
CA GLY A 39 -9.98 -11.96 7.23
C GLY A 39 -8.72 -11.34 6.67
N LEU A 40 -8.64 -11.11 5.37
CA LEU A 40 -7.50 -10.49 4.71
C LEU A 40 -8.00 -9.56 3.61
N SER A 41 -7.34 -8.43 3.44
CA SER A 41 -7.54 -7.54 2.29
C SER A 41 -6.19 -7.26 1.64
N LEU A 42 -6.21 -7.14 0.32
CA LEU A 42 -5.00 -6.98 -0.48
C LEU A 42 -5.29 -6.04 -1.65
N GLY A 43 -4.36 -5.15 -1.90
CA GLY A 43 -4.41 -4.29 -3.06
C GLY A 43 -3.05 -4.04 -3.64
N PHE A 44 -3.03 -3.26 -4.71
CA PHE A 44 -1.81 -2.90 -5.43
C PHE A 44 -1.71 -1.39 -5.51
N ALA A 45 -0.53 -0.86 -5.18
CA ALA A 45 -0.26 0.58 -5.16
C ALA A 45 0.89 0.94 -6.07
N GLU A 46 0.82 2.14 -6.62
CA GLU A 46 1.90 2.77 -7.37
C GLU A 46 2.17 4.16 -6.82
N ILE A 47 3.46 4.48 -6.66
CA ILE A 47 3.90 5.82 -6.31
C ILE A 47 4.77 6.36 -7.45
N ALA A 48 4.33 7.45 -8.07
CA ALA A 48 5.08 8.11 -9.12
C ALA A 48 6.38 8.70 -8.57
N PRO A 49 7.42 8.90 -9.41
CA PRO A 49 8.64 9.60 -8.96
C PRO A 49 8.31 10.93 -8.26
N GLY A 50 8.84 11.12 -7.06
CA GLY A 50 8.53 12.27 -6.21
C GLY A 50 7.25 12.13 -5.41
N GLY A 51 6.44 11.11 -5.67
CA GLY A 51 5.23 10.85 -4.90
C GLY A 51 5.54 10.42 -3.46
N ASN A 52 4.59 10.65 -2.58
CA ASN A 52 4.82 10.47 -1.15
C ASN A 52 3.56 10.00 -0.43
N LEU A 53 3.65 8.80 0.13
CA LEU A 53 2.70 8.31 1.12
C LEU A 53 3.16 8.87 2.47
N THR A 54 2.62 10.02 2.85
CA THR A 54 3.11 10.82 3.98
C THR A 54 2.93 10.11 5.32
N LEU A 55 3.63 10.61 6.33
CA LEU A 55 3.70 9.96 7.65
C LEU A 55 2.31 9.75 8.26
N HIS A 56 2.03 8.51 8.62
CA HIS A 56 0.75 8.09 9.17
C HIS A 56 0.92 6.81 9.99
N TYR A 57 -0.13 6.44 10.71
CA TYR A 57 -0.22 5.13 11.37
C TYR A 57 -1.66 4.62 11.32
N HIS A 58 -1.84 3.33 11.57
CA HIS A 58 -3.14 2.67 11.65
C HIS A 58 -3.05 1.47 12.58
N SER A 59 -4.16 1.07 13.17
CA SER A 59 -4.14 0.00 14.18
C SER A 59 -3.82 -1.39 13.62
N PRO A 60 -4.30 -1.80 12.43
CA PRO A 60 -3.88 -3.09 11.88
C PRO A 60 -2.42 -3.09 11.46
N ALA A 61 -1.76 -4.24 11.62
CA ALA A 61 -0.47 -4.48 11.00
C ALA A 61 -0.61 -4.53 9.48
N GLU A 62 0.47 -4.31 8.76
CA GLU A 62 0.47 -4.27 7.29
C GLU A 62 1.72 -4.93 6.73
N ILE A 63 1.59 -5.52 5.55
CA ILE A 63 2.74 -6.03 4.78
C ILE A 63 2.78 -5.29 3.45
N TYR A 64 3.98 -4.88 3.02
CA TYR A 64 4.26 -4.50 1.64
C TYR A 64 5.07 -5.59 0.95
N VAL A 65 4.74 -5.88 -0.30
CA VAL A 65 5.55 -6.70 -1.19
C VAL A 65 5.93 -5.82 -2.37
N VAL A 66 7.20 -5.40 -2.43
CA VAL A 66 7.69 -4.48 -3.46
C VAL A 66 7.99 -5.24 -4.74
N THR A 67 7.34 -4.86 -5.83
CA THR A 67 7.44 -5.54 -7.13
C THR A 67 8.17 -4.75 -8.20
N GLY A 68 8.44 -3.47 -7.96
CA GLY A 68 9.17 -2.64 -8.92
C GLY A 68 9.58 -1.31 -8.32
N GLY A 69 10.63 -0.72 -8.86
CA GLY A 69 11.13 0.56 -8.41
C GLY A 69 11.90 0.51 -7.11
N ASN A 70 12.14 1.68 -6.55
CA ASN A 70 12.80 1.84 -5.26
C ASN A 70 12.30 3.11 -4.58
N GLY A 71 12.45 3.17 -3.27
CA GLY A 71 12.04 4.33 -2.49
C GLY A 71 12.66 4.33 -1.11
N ILE A 72 12.31 5.34 -0.31
CA ILE A 72 12.77 5.46 1.07
C ILE A 72 11.57 5.26 2.01
N LEU A 73 11.71 4.26 2.85
CA LEU A 73 10.74 3.98 3.92
C LEU A 73 11.19 4.72 5.19
N ASN A 74 10.29 5.52 5.75
CA ASN A 74 10.48 6.15 7.06
C ASN A 74 9.85 5.24 8.12
N LYS A 75 10.70 4.66 8.98
CA LYS A 75 10.31 3.75 10.06
C LYS A 75 10.34 4.52 11.39
N SER A 76 9.31 5.30 11.66
CA SER A 76 9.24 6.12 12.88
C SER A 76 10.47 7.03 13.06
N GLY A 77 10.95 7.63 11.99
CA GLY A 77 12.10 8.53 11.99
C GLY A 77 13.40 7.91 11.46
N GLU A 78 13.52 6.60 11.41
CA GLU A 78 14.65 5.91 10.82
C GLU A 78 14.38 5.62 9.35
N LEU A 79 15.29 5.99 8.46
CA LEU A 79 15.13 5.85 7.02
C LEU A 79 15.82 4.60 6.51
N GLU A 80 15.14 3.87 5.63
CA GLU A 80 15.70 2.70 4.95
C GLU A 80 15.27 2.68 3.49
N GLU A 81 16.21 2.44 2.58
CA GLU A 81 15.89 2.22 1.18
C GLU A 81 15.23 0.86 1.00
N ILE A 82 14.13 0.84 0.24
CA ILE A 82 13.48 -0.41 -0.18
C ILE A 82 13.42 -0.46 -1.71
N LYS A 83 13.39 -1.67 -2.26
CA LYS A 83 13.43 -1.89 -3.71
C LYS A 83 12.71 -3.19 -4.07
N LYS A 84 12.56 -3.42 -5.35
CA LYS A 84 11.99 -4.65 -5.91
C LYS A 84 12.55 -5.89 -5.19
N GLY A 85 11.65 -6.76 -4.74
CA GLY A 85 11.97 -7.98 -4.02
C GLY A 85 11.90 -7.85 -2.50
N ASP A 86 11.83 -6.64 -1.98
CA ASP A 86 11.73 -6.44 -0.53
C ASP A 86 10.32 -6.71 -0.03
N VAL A 87 10.24 -7.26 1.16
CA VAL A 87 9.00 -7.45 1.92
C VAL A 87 9.13 -6.64 3.20
N VAL A 88 8.12 -5.83 3.49
CA VAL A 88 8.10 -4.94 4.66
C VAL A 88 6.98 -5.38 5.59
N TYR A 89 7.31 -5.59 6.87
CA TYR A 89 6.30 -5.78 7.90
C TYR A 89 6.19 -4.53 8.75
N ILE A 90 4.98 -4.02 8.90
CA ILE A 90 4.68 -2.83 9.70
C ILE A 90 3.76 -3.25 10.83
N ALA A 91 4.25 -3.19 12.06
CA ALA A 91 3.42 -3.49 13.24
C ALA A 91 2.30 -2.46 13.40
N GLY A 92 1.23 -2.86 14.05
CA GLY A 92 0.10 -1.95 14.31
C GLY A 92 0.55 -0.70 15.06
N ASN A 93 0.00 0.44 14.69
CA ASN A 93 0.22 1.76 15.30
C ASN A 93 1.64 2.32 15.17
N VAL A 94 2.49 1.71 14.34
CA VAL A 94 3.83 2.24 14.08
C VAL A 94 3.76 3.27 12.95
N GLU A 95 4.25 4.48 13.22
CA GLU A 95 4.31 5.54 12.21
C GLU A 95 5.22 5.16 11.07
N HIS A 96 4.77 5.41 9.85
CA HIS A 96 5.57 5.12 8.65
C HIS A 96 5.18 6.05 7.50
N ALA A 97 6.11 6.20 6.57
CA ALA A 97 5.94 6.94 5.33
C ALA A 97 6.76 6.26 4.24
N LEU A 98 6.35 6.43 3.00
CA LEU A 98 7.07 5.86 1.85
C LEU A 98 7.11 6.88 0.74
N LYS A 99 8.34 7.26 0.33
CA LYS A 99 8.56 8.23 -0.73
C LYS A 99 9.29 7.56 -1.89
N ASN A 100 8.82 7.82 -3.11
CA ASN A 100 9.55 7.40 -4.30
C ASN A 100 10.64 8.42 -4.62
N THR A 101 11.89 8.05 -4.37
CA THR A 101 13.08 8.86 -4.65
C THR A 101 13.79 8.42 -5.93
N GLY A 102 13.26 7.41 -6.61
CA GLY A 102 13.80 6.89 -7.85
C GLY A 102 13.27 7.62 -9.09
N LYS A 103 13.59 7.07 -10.24
CA LYS A 103 13.19 7.61 -11.55
C LYS A 103 12.03 6.83 -12.16
N GLU A 104 11.72 5.65 -11.61
CA GLU A 104 10.67 4.78 -12.08
C GLU A 104 9.53 4.71 -11.08
N ILE A 105 8.39 4.17 -11.49
CA ILE A 105 7.26 3.95 -10.58
C ILE A 105 7.68 2.94 -9.51
N LEU A 106 7.42 3.27 -8.25
CA LEU A 106 7.53 2.35 -7.13
C LEU A 106 6.20 1.62 -7.01
N GLU A 107 6.22 0.30 -7.14
CA GLU A 107 5.00 -0.49 -7.10
C GLU A 107 5.09 -1.58 -6.06
N PHE A 108 3.98 -1.82 -5.36
CA PHE A 108 3.92 -2.81 -4.31
C PHE A 108 2.49 -3.28 -4.05
N TYR A 109 2.36 -4.51 -3.53
CA TYR A 109 1.12 -4.99 -2.95
C TYR A 109 1.10 -4.63 -1.47
N TRP A 110 -0.08 -4.27 -0.94
CA TRP A 110 -0.28 -4.17 0.50
C TRP A 110 -1.23 -5.26 0.96
N ILE A 111 -1.06 -5.71 2.20
CA ILE A 111 -1.91 -6.72 2.83
C ILE A 111 -2.25 -6.25 4.23
N PHE A 112 -3.55 -6.28 4.57
CA PHE A 112 -4.06 -6.03 5.91
C PHE A 112 -4.81 -7.25 6.44
N PRO A 113 -4.77 -7.52 7.76
CA PRO A 113 -5.57 -8.57 8.39
C PRO A 113 -6.98 -8.05 8.71
N THR A 114 -7.64 -7.48 7.71
CA THR A 114 -9.00 -6.94 7.81
C THR A 114 -9.85 -7.47 6.66
N ASP A 115 -11.16 -7.48 6.81
CA ASP A 115 -12.06 -7.91 5.74
C ASP A 115 -11.97 -6.98 4.54
N ARG A 116 -11.76 -5.69 4.78
CA ARG A 116 -11.74 -4.64 3.76
C ARG A 116 -10.80 -3.52 4.13
N PHE A 117 -10.32 -2.82 3.11
CA PHE A 117 -9.45 -1.64 3.28
C PHE A 117 -10.19 -0.52 4.03
N SER A 118 -11.49 -0.36 3.79
CA SER A 118 -12.27 0.72 4.42
C SER A 118 -12.38 0.62 5.94
N GLU A 119 -12.01 -0.53 6.53
CA GLU A 119 -11.93 -0.67 7.99
C GLU A 119 -10.65 -0.05 8.56
N VAL A 120 -9.66 0.24 7.73
CA VAL A 120 -8.37 0.76 8.17
C VAL A 120 -8.43 2.28 8.24
N GLU A 121 -8.35 2.81 9.46
CA GLU A 121 -8.34 4.25 9.69
C GLU A 121 -6.89 4.77 9.65
N TYR A 122 -6.57 5.58 8.65
CA TYR A 122 -5.27 6.22 8.51
C TYR A 122 -5.24 7.51 9.30
N ILE A 123 -4.30 7.61 10.24
CA ILE A 123 -4.14 8.79 11.10
C ILE A 123 -2.84 9.49 10.69
N SER A 124 -2.97 10.70 10.15
CA SER A 124 -1.82 11.51 9.75
C SER A 124 -1.17 12.17 10.95
N THR A 125 0.17 12.21 10.94
CA THR A 125 0.96 12.74 12.05
C THR A 125 1.86 13.92 11.63
N SER A 126 1.69 14.41 10.42
CA SER A 126 2.46 15.56 9.92
C SER A 126 1.64 16.83 9.90
#